data_eec702e155f535d6621e43074a198428
#
_entry.id   eec702e155f535d6621e43074a198428
#
_cell.length_a   1.000
_cell.length_b   1.000
_cell.length_c   1.000
_cell.angle_alpha   90.00
_cell.angle_beta   90.00
_cell.angle_gamma   90.00
#
_symmetry.space_group_name_H-M   'P 1'
#
loop_
_entity.id
_entity.type
_entity.pdbx_description
1 polymer ?
#
loop_
_entity_poly.entity_id
_entity_poly.type
_entity_poly.pdbx_seq_one_letter_code
_entity_poly.pdbx_strand_id
1 'polypeptide(L)'
;TTLFRSDQVKSEVFDALKSIACQDLIYNIWGFGEIDPTPKCVVNMYGEAGTGKTMCAHAMAKYLEKKILLLNYADIESKYVGDAPKNLKKAFDVARATDAVMFFDEADSFLGKRIQNVNHGSDQALNSLRSQMLILLEEHRGVVLFATNLVTNFDKAFQSRMLKSIKF
;
A
#
# COMPACT_ATOMS: atom_id res chain seq x y z
N THR A 1 -26.78 -3.74 -3.95
CA THR A 1 -25.89 -2.63 -4.29
C THR A 1 -24.65 -3.19 -4.97
N THR A 2 -24.56 -3.00 -6.28
CA THR A 2 -23.71 -3.67 -7.26
C THR A 2 -22.28 -3.12 -7.29
N LEU A 3 -21.55 -3.10 -6.17
CA LEU A 3 -20.26 -2.44 -6.07
C LEU A 3 -19.06 -3.31 -6.42
N PHE A 4 -19.22 -4.62 -6.41
CA PHE A 4 -18.21 -5.57 -6.87
C PHE A 4 -18.88 -6.48 -7.90
N ARG A 5 -18.55 -6.29 -9.16
CA ARG A 5 -19.13 -7.08 -10.26
C ARG A 5 -18.65 -8.53 -10.29
N SER A 6 -17.58 -8.87 -9.61
CA SER A 6 -16.98 -10.20 -9.62
C SER A 6 -16.96 -10.82 -8.22
N ASP A 7 -17.53 -12.02 -8.07
CA ASP A 7 -17.45 -12.78 -6.82
C ASP A 7 -15.99 -13.19 -6.51
N GLN A 8 -15.14 -13.29 -7.53
CA GLN A 8 -13.73 -13.53 -7.38
C GLN A 8 -13.05 -12.37 -6.62
N VAL A 9 -13.30 -11.12 -7.02
CA VAL A 9 -12.74 -9.94 -6.33
C VAL A 9 -13.17 -9.89 -4.87
N LYS A 10 -14.46 -10.18 -4.60
CA LYS A 10 -14.97 -10.26 -3.21
C LYS A 10 -14.22 -11.31 -2.41
N SER A 11 -14.07 -12.52 -2.95
CA SER A 11 -13.35 -13.60 -2.29
C SER A 11 -11.91 -13.20 -1.99
N GLU A 12 -11.21 -12.62 -2.96
CA GLU A 12 -9.83 -12.19 -2.79
C GLU A 12 -9.67 -11.08 -1.73
N VAL A 13 -10.62 -10.14 -1.67
CA VAL A 13 -10.65 -9.09 -0.64
C VAL A 13 -10.90 -9.71 0.74
N PHE A 14 -11.86 -10.63 0.87
CA PHE A 14 -12.13 -11.30 2.14
C PHE A 14 -10.96 -12.15 2.61
N ASP A 15 -10.26 -12.84 1.71
CA ASP A 15 -9.06 -13.61 2.06
C ASP A 15 -7.95 -12.70 2.60
N ALA A 16 -7.73 -11.54 1.96
CA ALA A 16 -6.77 -10.56 2.45
C ALA A 16 -7.16 -10.04 3.84
N LEU A 17 -8.44 -9.70 4.04
CA LEU A 17 -8.96 -9.23 5.33
C LEU A 17 -8.82 -10.29 6.43
N LYS A 18 -9.13 -11.55 6.15
CA LYS A 18 -8.93 -12.65 7.10
C LYS A 18 -7.47 -12.83 7.45
N SER A 19 -6.58 -12.78 6.47
CA SER A 19 -5.13 -12.88 6.71
C SER A 19 -4.64 -11.75 7.61
N ILE A 20 -5.11 -10.51 7.39
CA ILE A 20 -4.78 -9.36 8.23
C ILE A 20 -5.35 -9.54 9.66
N ALA A 21 -6.60 -9.93 9.78
CA ALA A 21 -7.26 -10.11 11.08
C ALA A 21 -6.65 -11.25 11.92
N CYS A 22 -6.11 -12.29 11.26
CA CYS A 22 -5.50 -13.44 11.91
C CYS A 22 -3.99 -13.27 12.17
N GLN A 23 -3.41 -12.09 11.95
CA GLN A 23 -1.96 -11.90 12.10
C GLN A 23 -1.44 -12.20 13.50
N ASP A 24 -2.19 -11.80 14.54
CA ASP A 24 -1.80 -12.09 15.92
C ASP A 24 -1.69 -13.61 16.15
N LEU A 25 -2.65 -14.37 15.65
CA LEU A 25 -2.63 -15.83 15.69
C LEU A 25 -1.42 -16.41 14.95
N ILE A 26 -1.17 -15.93 13.72
CA ILE A 26 -0.11 -16.46 12.85
C ILE A 26 1.27 -16.12 13.41
N TYR A 27 1.49 -14.87 13.80
CA TYR A 27 2.81 -14.38 14.20
C TYR A 27 3.16 -14.68 15.64
N ASN A 28 2.23 -14.56 16.57
CA ASN A 28 2.48 -14.73 17.99
C ASN A 28 2.16 -16.16 18.48
N ILE A 29 1.02 -16.73 18.08
CA ILE A 29 0.60 -18.05 18.60
C ILE A 29 1.25 -19.18 17.79
N TRP A 30 1.31 -19.08 16.46
CA TRP A 30 1.98 -20.11 15.63
C TRP A 30 3.50 -19.90 15.52
N GLY A 31 4.06 -18.81 16.07
CA GLY A 31 5.50 -18.58 16.16
C GLY A 31 6.15 -18.09 14.86
N PHE A 32 5.39 -17.70 13.83
CA PHE A 32 5.97 -17.17 12.58
C PHE A 32 6.75 -15.87 12.81
N GLY A 33 6.45 -15.12 13.86
CA GLY A 33 7.19 -13.90 14.23
C GLY A 33 8.65 -14.12 14.59
N GLU A 34 9.05 -15.36 14.94
CA GLU A 34 10.46 -15.72 15.17
C GLU A 34 11.23 -15.84 13.84
N ILE A 35 10.54 -16.16 12.73
CA ILE A 35 11.14 -16.37 11.40
C ILE A 35 11.08 -15.06 10.60
N ASP A 36 9.94 -14.40 10.61
CA ASP A 36 9.71 -13.10 9.93
C ASP A 36 8.95 -12.19 10.90
N PRO A 37 9.64 -11.24 11.56
CA PRO A 37 9.02 -10.42 12.60
C PRO A 37 8.05 -9.37 12.09
N THR A 38 7.99 -9.15 10.76
CA THR A 38 7.16 -8.10 10.18
C THR A 38 6.01 -8.68 9.36
N PRO A 39 4.77 -8.63 9.90
CA PRO A 39 3.61 -9.12 9.16
C PRO A 39 3.40 -8.32 7.88
N LYS A 40 3.15 -9.02 6.78
CA LYS A 40 2.82 -8.39 5.50
C LYS A 40 1.36 -7.99 5.48
N CYS A 41 1.10 -6.69 5.56
CA CYS A 41 -0.25 -6.11 5.55
C CYS A 41 -0.48 -5.20 4.33
N VAL A 42 0.31 -5.34 3.28
CA VAL A 42 0.22 -4.51 2.09
C VAL A 42 -0.66 -5.18 1.06
N VAL A 43 -1.75 -4.53 0.66
CA VAL A 43 -2.66 -5.01 -0.39
C VAL A 43 -2.64 -4.01 -1.55
N ASN A 44 -2.46 -4.51 -2.76
CA ASN A 44 -2.52 -3.72 -3.98
C ASN A 44 -3.80 -4.03 -4.75
N MET A 45 -4.58 -3.01 -5.07
CA MET A 45 -5.76 -3.07 -5.93
C MET A 45 -5.41 -2.42 -7.27
N TYR A 46 -5.45 -3.19 -8.35
CA TYR A 46 -5.10 -2.69 -9.67
C TYR A 46 -6.20 -2.96 -10.70
N GLY A 47 -6.30 -2.11 -11.70
CA GLY A 47 -7.30 -2.21 -12.76
C GLY A 47 -7.74 -0.85 -13.27
N GLU A 48 -8.68 -0.85 -14.20
CA GLU A 48 -9.19 0.36 -14.84
C GLU A 48 -9.77 1.37 -13.85
N ALA A 49 -9.79 2.66 -14.24
CA ALA A 49 -10.43 3.69 -13.45
C ALA A 49 -11.95 3.41 -13.31
N GLY A 50 -12.53 3.81 -12.19
CA GLY A 50 -13.97 3.64 -11.93
C GLY A 50 -14.42 2.24 -11.54
N THR A 51 -13.51 1.27 -11.34
CA THR A 51 -13.84 -0.12 -10.94
C THR A 51 -14.18 -0.28 -9.46
N GLY A 52 -14.03 0.77 -8.64
CA GLY A 52 -14.43 0.77 -7.23
C GLY A 52 -13.29 0.51 -6.24
N LYS A 53 -12.01 0.63 -6.64
CA LYS A 53 -10.84 0.43 -5.77
C LYS A 53 -10.87 1.29 -4.51
N THR A 54 -11.11 2.59 -4.65
CA THR A 54 -11.20 3.55 -3.54
C THR A 54 -12.32 3.19 -2.56
N MET A 55 -13.48 2.79 -3.09
CA MET A 55 -14.60 2.36 -2.27
C MET A 55 -14.30 1.05 -1.53
N CYS A 56 -13.58 0.14 -2.17
CA CYS A 56 -13.10 -1.08 -1.52
C CYS A 56 -12.16 -0.77 -0.36
N ALA A 57 -11.23 0.17 -0.52
CA ALA A 57 -10.33 0.59 0.56
C ALA A 57 -11.10 1.09 1.78
N HIS A 58 -12.12 1.93 1.58
CA HIS A 58 -12.99 2.38 2.67
C HIS A 58 -13.76 1.23 3.33
N ALA A 59 -14.26 0.27 2.55
CA ALA A 59 -14.95 -0.90 3.08
C ALA A 59 -14.01 -1.80 3.89
N MET A 60 -12.76 -2.00 3.43
CA MET A 60 -11.73 -2.74 4.15
C MET A 60 -11.37 -2.08 5.48
N ALA A 61 -11.14 -0.77 5.50
CA ALA A 61 -10.84 -0.03 6.72
C ALA A 61 -12.01 -0.12 7.72
N LYS A 62 -13.25 0.01 7.24
CA LYS A 62 -14.46 -0.17 8.07
C LYS A 62 -14.57 -1.58 8.64
N TYR A 63 -14.30 -2.61 7.83
CA TYR A 63 -14.32 -4.01 8.30
C TYR A 63 -13.30 -4.27 9.39
N LEU A 64 -12.12 -3.64 9.30
CA LEU A 64 -11.06 -3.72 10.30
C LEU A 64 -11.28 -2.80 11.50
N GLU A 65 -12.38 -2.03 11.52
CA GLU A 65 -12.73 -1.04 12.56
C GLU A 65 -11.64 0.03 12.74
N LYS A 66 -10.90 0.36 11.67
CA LYS A 66 -9.82 1.32 11.68
C LYS A 66 -10.17 2.58 10.91
N LYS A 67 -9.57 3.70 11.31
CA LYS A 67 -9.58 4.94 10.52
C LYS A 67 -8.79 4.73 9.23
N ILE A 68 -9.10 5.51 8.20
CA ILE A 68 -8.36 5.51 6.94
C ILE A 68 -7.61 6.84 6.79
N LEU A 69 -6.32 6.77 6.47
CA LEU A 69 -5.48 7.90 6.11
C LEU A 69 -5.32 7.88 4.59
N LEU A 70 -5.98 8.82 3.93
CA LEU A 70 -5.94 8.97 2.48
C LEU A 70 -4.69 9.73 2.08
N LEU A 71 -3.95 9.22 1.14
CA LEU A 71 -2.70 9.79 0.65
C LEU A 71 -2.65 9.68 -0.88
N ASN A 72 -2.20 10.74 -1.53
CA ASN A 72 -1.87 10.72 -2.95
C ASN A 72 -0.44 11.22 -3.16
N TYR A 73 0.08 11.08 -4.37
CA TYR A 73 1.46 11.51 -4.66
C TYR A 73 1.64 13.01 -4.42
N ALA A 74 0.65 13.84 -4.75
CA ALA A 74 0.71 15.29 -4.59
C ALA A 74 0.79 15.71 -3.11
N ASP A 75 0.17 14.97 -2.20
CA ASP A 75 0.22 15.22 -0.76
C ASP A 75 1.63 15.01 -0.19
N ILE A 76 2.40 14.14 -0.84
CA ILE A 76 3.75 13.76 -0.41
C ILE A 76 4.79 14.64 -1.10
N GLU A 77 4.57 14.98 -2.38
CA GLU A 77 5.47 15.84 -3.13
C GLU A 77 5.42 17.28 -2.59
N SER A 78 6.55 17.79 -2.19
CA SER A 78 6.68 19.18 -1.76
C SER A 78 7.23 20.03 -2.89
N LYS A 79 6.90 21.35 -2.86
CA LYS A 79 7.50 22.36 -3.75
C LYS A 79 9.02 22.48 -3.57
N TYR A 80 9.58 21.94 -2.49
CA TYR A 80 11.00 21.97 -2.18
C TYR A 80 11.62 20.58 -2.34
N VAL A 81 12.72 20.52 -3.07
CA VAL A 81 13.50 19.29 -3.28
C VAL A 81 13.94 18.71 -1.93
N GLY A 82 13.61 17.43 -1.70
CA GLY A 82 14.04 16.69 -0.51
C GLY A 82 13.01 16.58 0.62
N ASP A 83 11.86 17.26 0.55
CA ASP A 83 10.82 17.16 1.59
C ASP A 83 9.88 15.95 1.41
N ALA A 84 9.72 15.44 0.18
CA ALA A 84 8.85 14.31 -0.09
C ALA A 84 9.18 13.06 0.75
N PRO A 85 10.43 12.60 0.92
CA PRO A 85 10.75 11.50 1.83
C PRO A 85 10.40 11.76 3.28
N LYS A 86 10.56 13.01 3.75
CA LYS A 86 10.19 13.41 5.12
C LYS A 86 8.68 13.40 5.32
N ASN A 87 7.92 13.90 4.33
CA ASN A 87 6.47 13.91 4.36
C ASN A 87 5.92 12.47 4.35
N LEU A 88 6.50 11.61 3.53
CA LEU A 88 6.17 10.18 3.51
C LEU A 88 6.40 9.55 4.88
N LYS A 89 7.56 9.77 5.51
CA LYS A 89 7.86 9.26 6.85
C LYS A 89 6.84 9.77 7.88
N LYS A 90 6.52 11.07 7.87
CA LYS A 90 5.49 11.64 8.76
C LYS A 90 4.13 10.94 8.58
N ALA A 91 3.71 10.64 7.34
CA ALA A 91 2.47 9.93 7.08
C ALA A 91 2.47 8.54 7.74
N PHE A 92 3.57 7.79 7.64
CA PHE A 92 3.73 6.50 8.31
C PHE A 92 3.74 6.64 9.85
N ASP A 93 4.37 7.68 10.38
CA ASP A 93 4.38 7.94 11.83
C ASP A 93 2.97 8.26 12.34
N VAL A 94 2.20 9.07 11.62
CA VAL A 94 0.79 9.35 11.94
C VAL A 94 -0.06 8.08 11.88
N ALA A 95 0.08 7.28 10.84
CA ALA A 95 -0.65 6.03 10.71
C ALA A 95 -0.35 5.06 11.86
N ARG A 96 0.92 4.98 12.27
CA ARG A 96 1.34 4.15 13.42
C ARG A 96 0.75 4.66 14.74
N ALA A 97 0.79 5.97 14.96
CA ALA A 97 0.26 6.59 16.19
C ALA A 97 -1.26 6.49 16.32
N THR A 98 -1.98 6.44 15.20
CA THR A 98 -3.45 6.41 15.17
C THR A 98 -4.03 5.02 14.85
N ASP A 99 -3.19 4.03 14.62
CA ASP A 99 -3.54 2.68 14.12
C ASP A 99 -4.46 2.74 12.88
N ALA A 100 -4.20 3.70 12.00
CA ALA A 100 -5.00 3.91 10.80
C ALA A 100 -4.53 3.02 9.64
N VAL A 101 -5.47 2.63 8.79
CA VAL A 101 -5.17 2.05 7.46
C VAL A 101 -4.66 3.16 6.57
N MET A 102 -3.46 2.99 6.01
CA MET A 102 -2.94 3.90 4.99
C MET A 102 -3.51 3.52 3.63
N PHE A 103 -4.01 4.49 2.90
CA PHE A 103 -4.49 4.27 1.55
C PHE A 103 -3.84 5.26 0.57
N PHE A 104 -3.03 4.70 -0.34
CA PHE A 104 -2.40 5.44 -1.42
C PHE A 104 -3.24 5.30 -2.69
N ASP A 105 -3.97 6.36 -3.02
CA ASP A 105 -4.70 6.42 -4.29
C ASP A 105 -3.76 6.90 -5.41
N GLU A 106 -4.03 6.48 -6.64
CA GLU A 106 -3.20 6.78 -7.81
C GLU A 106 -1.71 6.42 -7.57
N ALA A 107 -1.46 5.25 -6.99
CA ALA A 107 -0.13 4.84 -6.57
C ALA A 107 0.83 4.50 -7.72
N ASP A 108 0.50 4.83 -8.95
CA ASP A 108 1.26 4.53 -10.16
C ASP A 108 2.70 5.06 -10.08
N SER A 109 2.87 6.26 -9.54
CA SER A 109 4.18 6.90 -9.36
C SER A 109 5.08 6.13 -8.39
N PHE A 110 4.51 5.50 -7.36
CA PHE A 110 5.27 4.71 -6.38
C PHE A 110 5.59 3.31 -6.89
N LEU A 111 4.61 2.64 -7.51
CA LEU A 111 4.67 1.21 -7.82
C LEU A 111 5.36 0.89 -9.16
N GLY A 112 5.53 1.90 -10.03
CA GLY A 112 6.18 1.72 -11.31
C GLY A 112 7.66 1.35 -11.20
N LYS A 113 8.21 0.73 -12.24
CA LYS A 113 9.64 0.39 -12.32
C LYS A 113 10.51 1.62 -12.13
N ARG A 114 11.70 1.42 -11.57
CA ARG A 114 12.72 2.47 -11.44
C ARG A 114 13.11 3.01 -12.81
N ILE A 115 13.27 4.33 -12.90
CA ILE A 115 13.74 5.01 -14.08
C ILE A 115 15.25 4.73 -14.20
N GLN A 116 15.64 3.96 -15.21
CA GLN A 116 17.05 3.57 -15.42
C GLN A 116 17.87 4.69 -16.05
N ASN A 117 17.28 5.43 -16.99
CA ASN A 117 17.92 6.58 -17.60
C ASN A 117 17.48 7.86 -16.90
N VAL A 118 18.21 8.19 -15.82
CA VAL A 118 17.96 9.41 -15.04
C VAL A 118 18.50 10.61 -15.83
N ASN A 119 17.61 11.30 -16.54
CA ASN A 119 17.98 12.48 -17.31
C ASN A 119 17.67 13.81 -16.61
N HIS A 120 16.83 13.76 -15.59
CA HIS A 120 16.38 14.94 -14.85
C HIS A 120 16.43 14.72 -13.34
N GLY A 121 16.59 15.80 -12.57
CA GLY A 121 16.58 15.73 -11.09
C GLY A 121 15.28 15.19 -10.51
N SER A 122 14.16 15.34 -11.22
CA SER A 122 12.85 14.75 -10.86
C SER A 122 12.89 13.22 -10.85
N ASP A 123 13.60 12.58 -11.77
CA ASP A 123 13.71 11.12 -11.85
C ASP A 123 14.48 10.55 -10.66
N GLN A 124 15.55 11.26 -10.26
CA GLN A 124 16.33 10.90 -9.08
C GLN A 124 15.52 11.06 -7.79
N ALA A 125 14.75 12.15 -7.67
CA ALA A 125 13.87 12.40 -6.53
C ALA A 125 12.80 11.31 -6.41
N LEU A 126 12.17 10.91 -7.53
CA LEU A 126 11.18 9.84 -7.56
C LEU A 126 11.79 8.47 -7.18
N ASN A 127 12.98 8.14 -7.68
CA ASN A 127 13.66 6.90 -7.32
C ASN A 127 14.05 6.87 -5.83
N SER A 128 14.45 8.02 -5.26
CA SER A 128 14.72 8.17 -3.83
C SER A 128 13.46 7.95 -2.99
N LEU A 129 12.34 8.55 -3.40
CA LEU A 129 11.06 8.40 -2.73
C LEU A 129 10.57 6.95 -2.76
N ARG A 130 10.73 6.24 -3.89
CA ARG A 130 10.42 4.80 -4.01
C ARG A 130 11.27 3.96 -3.08
N SER A 131 12.56 4.25 -2.99
CA SER A 131 13.46 3.54 -2.08
C SER A 131 13.07 3.75 -0.62
N GLN A 132 12.70 4.97 -0.24
CA GLN A 132 12.20 5.28 1.10
C GLN A 132 10.88 4.57 1.40
N MET A 133 9.94 4.53 0.44
CA MET A 133 8.69 3.80 0.57
C MET A 133 8.94 2.31 0.87
N LEU A 134 9.86 1.67 0.16
CA LEU A 134 10.20 0.26 0.37
C LEU A 134 10.72 -0.01 1.79
N ILE A 135 11.56 0.88 2.33
CA ILE A 135 12.07 0.78 3.70
C ILE A 135 10.93 0.92 4.70
N LEU A 136 10.08 1.95 4.53
CA LEU A 136 8.96 2.19 5.42
C LEU A 136 7.93 1.05 5.42
N LEU A 137 7.69 0.43 4.26
CA LEU A 137 6.82 -0.75 4.15
C LEU A 137 7.37 -1.98 4.87
N GLU A 138 8.70 -2.14 4.93
CA GLU A 138 9.33 -3.23 5.71
C GLU A 138 9.19 -3.05 7.22
N GLU A 139 9.25 -1.80 7.67
CA GLU A 139 9.18 -1.45 9.10
C GLU A 139 7.74 -1.32 9.62
N HIS A 140 6.77 -1.12 8.72
CA HIS A 140 5.39 -0.81 9.09
C HIS A 140 4.58 -2.08 9.29
N ARG A 141 4.03 -2.25 10.50
CA ARG A 141 3.16 -3.37 10.87
C ARG A 141 1.68 -3.13 10.62
N GLY A 142 1.32 -1.90 10.25
CA GLY A 142 -0.07 -1.52 9.96
C GLY A 142 -0.47 -1.88 8.54
N VAL A 143 -1.75 -1.71 8.25
CA VAL A 143 -2.33 -2.02 6.94
C VAL A 143 -2.05 -0.90 5.95
N VAL A 144 -1.51 -1.25 4.79
CA VAL A 144 -1.27 -0.34 3.67
C VAL A 144 -2.01 -0.84 2.44
N LEU A 145 -2.85 0.00 1.88
CA LEU A 145 -3.61 -0.27 0.67
C LEU A 145 -3.11 0.64 -0.45
N PHE A 146 -2.87 0.06 -1.60
CA PHE A 146 -2.56 0.78 -2.82
C PHE A 146 -3.70 0.65 -3.82
N ALA A 147 -4.05 1.72 -4.51
CA ALA A 147 -4.88 1.69 -5.71
C ALA A 147 -4.09 2.23 -6.89
N THR A 148 -4.03 1.48 -7.97
CA THR A 148 -3.28 1.83 -9.18
C THR A 148 -4.06 1.46 -10.43
N ASN A 149 -3.88 2.23 -11.48
CA ASN A 149 -4.39 1.91 -12.81
C ASN A 149 -3.38 1.10 -13.64
N LEU A 150 -2.15 0.92 -13.12
CA LEU A 150 -1.13 0.08 -13.76
C LEU A 150 -1.55 -1.39 -13.68
N VAL A 151 -1.70 -2.03 -14.84
CA VAL A 151 -1.99 -3.47 -14.96
C VAL A 151 -0.69 -4.29 -15.05
N THR A 152 0.39 -3.67 -15.52
CA THR A 152 1.70 -4.27 -15.74
C THR A 152 2.81 -3.34 -15.29
N ASN A 153 4.06 -3.83 -15.26
CA ASN A 153 5.25 -3.03 -14.96
C ASN A 153 5.44 -2.59 -13.49
N PHE A 154 4.93 -3.37 -12.55
CA PHE A 154 5.28 -3.18 -11.15
C PHE A 154 6.76 -3.46 -10.88
N ASP A 155 7.37 -2.69 -10.00
CA ASP A 155 8.68 -3.03 -9.46
C ASP A 155 8.57 -4.31 -8.61
N LYS A 156 9.43 -5.29 -8.89
CA LYS A 156 9.47 -6.57 -8.17
C LYS A 156 9.71 -6.39 -6.66
N ALA A 157 10.43 -5.33 -6.27
CA ALA A 157 10.67 -5.03 -4.88
C ALA A 157 9.39 -4.67 -4.12
N PHE A 158 8.43 -4.00 -4.77
CA PHE A 158 7.11 -3.79 -4.18
C PHE A 158 6.28 -5.07 -4.14
N GLN A 159 6.32 -5.87 -5.21
CA GLN A 159 5.57 -7.15 -5.26
C GLN A 159 5.95 -8.09 -4.11
N SER A 160 7.25 -8.17 -3.77
CA SER A 160 7.73 -9.05 -2.69
C SER A 160 7.24 -8.63 -1.29
N ARG A 161 6.79 -7.38 -1.12
CA ARG A 161 6.26 -6.82 0.13
C ARG A 161 4.73 -6.86 0.21
N MET A 162 4.07 -7.19 -0.89
CA MET A 162 2.61 -7.27 -0.92
C MET A 162 2.13 -8.62 -0.38
N LEU A 163 1.13 -8.56 0.49
CA LEU A 163 0.38 -9.73 0.91
C LEU A 163 -0.44 -10.28 -0.27
N LYS A 164 -1.10 -9.38 -0.99
CA LYS A 164 -1.94 -9.73 -2.13
C LYS A 164 -2.04 -8.59 -3.14
N SER A 165 -2.14 -8.94 -4.42
CA SER A 165 -2.51 -8.02 -5.50
C SER A 165 -3.82 -8.47 -6.11
N ILE A 166 -4.84 -7.61 -6.09
CA ILE A 166 -6.21 -7.92 -6.47
C ILE A 166 -6.55 -7.12 -7.74
N LYS A 167 -7.01 -7.82 -8.76
CA LYS A 167 -7.46 -7.21 -10.02
C LYS A 167 -8.92 -6.83 -9.94
N PHE A 168 -9.22 -5.56 -10.17
CA PHE A 168 -10.55 -4.98 -10.23
C PHE A 168 -11.07 -4.84 -11.66
#